data_344f2e14528aa282098317661d166bf6
#
_entry.id   344f2e14528aa282098317661d166bf6
#
_cell.length_a   1.000
_cell.length_b   1.000
_cell.length_c   1.000
_cell.angle_alpha   90.00
_cell.angle_beta   90.00
_cell.angle_gamma   90.00
#
_symmetry.space_group_name_H-M   'P 1'
#
loop_
_entity.id
_entity.type
_entity.pdbx_description
1 polymer ?
#
loop_
_entity_poly.entity_id
_entity_poly.type
_entity_poly.pdbx_seq_one_letter_code
_entity_poly.pdbx_strand_id
1 'polypeptide(L)'
;IPDTVGYSIPDEFTNIIYHLMNNVTNIDKVTISTHCHNDLGLAVANSLAGVRAGARQIECTINGLGERAGNAAMEEVVMAIRTRNDMMPYKTNIQTEKLTKTSKLVSAVTGFPVQFNKAIVGKNAFAHEAGIHQDGMLKNNKTYEIMTPESVGVSESNLVMGKHSGRHAFKQKIIELGY
;
A
#
# COMPACT_ATOMS: atom_id res chain seq x y z
N ILE A 1 0.01 19.57 7.93
CA ILE A 1 1.38 19.92 7.49
C ILE A 1 1.58 19.36 6.09
N PRO A 2 1.71 20.22 5.07
CA PRO A 2 1.84 19.77 3.70
C PRO A 2 3.31 19.64 3.26
N ASP A 3 3.57 18.64 2.42
CA ASP A 3 4.66 18.59 1.46
C ASP A 3 4.07 18.88 0.06
N THR A 4 3.84 20.17 -0.20
CA THR A 4 3.01 20.65 -1.32
C THR A 4 3.57 20.30 -2.70
N VAL A 5 4.88 20.20 -2.84
CA VAL A 5 5.54 19.91 -4.12
C VAL A 5 6.16 18.52 -4.17
N GLY A 6 5.93 17.70 -3.14
CA GLY A 6 6.45 16.34 -3.08
C GLY A 6 7.98 16.26 -3.07
N TYR A 7 8.64 17.22 -2.42
CA TYR A 7 10.09 17.39 -2.44
C TYR A 7 10.81 16.80 -1.22
N SER A 8 10.13 16.76 -0.08
CA SER A 8 10.73 16.29 1.18
C SER A 8 11.08 14.79 1.13
N ILE A 9 12.15 14.43 1.82
CA ILE A 9 12.46 13.04 2.14
C ILE A 9 11.95 12.71 3.56
N PRO A 10 11.80 11.41 3.92
CA PRO A 10 11.21 11.02 5.20
C PRO A 10 11.86 11.63 6.45
N ASP A 11 13.18 11.76 6.47
CA ASP A 11 13.90 12.33 7.62
C ASP A 11 13.63 13.83 7.79
N GLU A 12 13.57 14.59 6.70
CA GLU A 12 13.21 16.01 6.74
C GLU A 12 11.79 16.20 7.26
N PHE A 13 10.85 15.40 6.73
CA PHE A 13 9.45 15.48 7.13
C PHE A 13 9.25 15.06 8.59
N THR A 14 9.97 14.04 9.05
CA THR A 14 10.04 13.63 10.47
C THR A 14 10.51 14.78 11.34
N ASN A 15 11.59 15.46 10.95
CA ASN A 15 12.18 16.56 11.73
C ASN A 15 11.23 17.76 11.87
N ILE A 16 10.46 18.08 10.81
CA ILE A 16 9.43 19.12 10.88
C ILE A 16 8.37 18.76 11.94
N ILE A 17 7.86 17.55 11.93
CA ILE A 17 6.86 17.10 12.91
C ILE A 17 7.45 17.11 14.33
N TYR A 18 8.65 16.57 14.53
CA TYR A 18 9.32 16.60 15.83
C TYR A 18 9.57 18.02 16.33
N HIS A 19 9.96 18.93 15.44
CA HIS A 19 10.13 20.33 15.82
C HIS A 19 8.83 20.92 16.37
N LEU A 20 7.71 20.68 15.71
CA LEU A 20 6.40 21.16 16.15
C LEU A 20 5.98 20.50 17.47
N MET A 21 6.12 19.17 17.57
CA MET A 21 5.77 18.44 18.79
C MET A 21 6.54 18.91 20.04
N ASN A 22 7.78 19.38 19.86
CA ASN A 22 8.64 19.79 20.95
C ASN A 22 8.59 21.30 21.28
N ASN A 23 8.16 22.14 20.34
CA ASN A 23 8.27 23.59 20.50
C ASN A 23 6.93 24.34 20.52
N VAL A 24 5.82 23.70 20.09
CA VAL A 24 4.52 24.36 20.09
C VAL A 24 3.81 24.12 21.41
N THR A 25 3.49 25.20 22.12
CA THR A 25 2.73 25.12 23.36
C THR A 25 1.34 24.55 23.11
N ASN A 26 0.88 23.64 23.97
CA ASN A 26 -0.41 22.95 23.88
C ASN A 26 -0.58 22.08 22.61
N ILE A 27 0.49 21.59 22.04
CA ILE A 27 0.45 20.69 20.87
C ILE A 27 -0.35 19.40 21.16
N ASP A 28 -0.40 18.99 22.42
CA ASP A 28 -1.18 17.87 22.92
C ASP A 28 -2.70 18.03 22.76
N LYS A 29 -3.18 19.26 22.55
CA LYS A 29 -4.60 19.59 22.36
C LYS A 29 -5.04 19.60 20.89
N VAL A 30 -4.12 19.36 19.95
CA VAL A 30 -4.41 19.38 18.52
C VAL A 30 -4.02 18.08 17.85
N THR A 31 -4.67 17.77 16.74
CA THR A 31 -4.28 16.65 15.87
C THR A 31 -3.42 17.19 14.74
N ILE A 32 -2.17 16.74 14.66
CA ILE A 32 -1.32 17.01 13.50
C ILE A 32 -1.72 16.07 12.37
N SER A 33 -2.00 16.67 11.21
CA SER A 33 -2.27 15.96 9.95
C SER A 33 -1.09 16.10 8.99
N THR A 34 -0.78 15.03 8.26
CA THR A 34 0.17 15.04 7.15
C THR A 34 -0.58 15.10 5.82
N HIS A 35 -0.06 15.89 4.86
CA HIS A 35 -0.56 15.98 3.50
C HIS A 35 0.62 15.97 2.52
N CYS A 36 0.87 14.83 1.89
CA CYS A 36 2.08 14.64 1.10
C CYS A 36 1.74 14.37 -0.37
N HIS A 37 2.37 15.14 -1.27
CA HIS A 37 2.35 14.90 -2.72
C HIS A 37 3.44 13.90 -3.13
N ASN A 38 3.25 13.29 -4.31
CA ASN A 38 3.99 12.09 -4.71
C ASN A 38 4.99 12.31 -5.86
N ASP A 39 5.46 13.53 -6.04
CA ASP A 39 6.31 13.92 -7.19
C ASP A 39 7.64 13.13 -7.24
N LEU A 40 8.23 12.80 -6.09
CA LEU A 40 9.38 11.92 -5.97
C LEU A 40 9.02 10.47 -5.63
N GLY A 41 7.73 10.10 -5.60
CA GLY A 41 7.29 8.76 -5.18
C GLY A 41 7.38 8.51 -3.68
N LEU A 42 7.47 9.56 -2.84
CA LEU A 42 7.71 9.45 -1.40
C LEU A 42 6.51 9.80 -0.53
N ALA A 43 5.34 10.11 -1.11
CA ALA A 43 4.18 10.58 -0.36
C ALA A 43 3.75 9.63 0.77
N VAL A 44 3.69 8.34 0.50
CA VAL A 44 3.36 7.31 1.51
C VAL A 44 4.45 7.23 2.57
N ALA A 45 5.72 7.21 2.17
CA ALA A 45 6.85 7.13 3.08
C ALA A 45 6.90 8.34 4.03
N ASN A 46 6.70 9.55 3.50
CA ASN A 46 6.65 10.79 4.28
C ASN A 46 5.45 10.79 5.25
N SER A 47 4.27 10.36 4.79
CA SER A 47 3.07 10.25 5.63
C SER A 47 3.28 9.30 6.81
N LEU A 48 3.88 8.14 6.58
CA LEU A 48 4.20 7.16 7.62
C LEU A 48 5.29 7.67 8.57
N ALA A 49 6.29 8.38 8.05
CA ALA A 49 7.32 9.04 8.85
C ALA A 49 6.70 10.09 9.78
N GLY A 50 5.77 10.89 9.27
CA GLY A 50 5.02 11.86 10.07
C GLY A 50 4.20 11.23 11.19
N VAL A 51 3.56 10.08 10.94
CA VAL A 51 2.84 9.33 12.00
C VAL A 51 3.80 8.85 13.09
N ARG A 52 4.96 8.33 12.72
CA ARG A 52 5.99 7.92 13.67
C ARG A 52 6.52 9.10 14.49
N ALA A 53 6.57 10.28 13.90
CA ALA A 53 7.01 11.52 14.55
C ALA A 53 5.94 12.17 15.46
N GLY A 54 4.67 11.75 15.38
CA GLY A 54 3.63 12.26 16.28
C GLY A 54 2.32 12.67 15.59
N ALA A 55 2.25 12.72 14.25
CA ALA A 55 0.99 12.95 13.55
C ALA A 55 -0.01 11.81 13.81
N ARG A 56 -1.31 12.16 13.83
CA ARG A 56 -2.39 11.20 14.08
C ARG A 56 -3.49 11.26 13.02
N GLN A 57 -3.29 12.04 11.99
CA GLN A 57 -4.14 12.12 10.81
C GLN A 57 -3.28 12.10 9.56
N ILE A 58 -3.75 11.41 8.51
CA ILE A 58 -3.13 11.41 7.19
C ILE A 58 -4.20 11.81 6.17
N GLU A 59 -3.91 12.85 5.41
CA GLU A 59 -4.69 13.22 4.24
C GLU A 59 -4.15 12.44 3.04
N CYS A 60 -4.96 11.57 2.50
CA CYS A 60 -4.58 10.67 1.43
C CYS A 60 -5.76 10.42 0.49
N THR A 61 -5.52 9.82 -0.65
CA THR A 61 -6.55 9.58 -1.66
C THR A 61 -6.57 8.13 -2.12
N ILE A 62 -7.73 7.66 -2.55
CA ILE A 62 -7.85 6.35 -3.21
C ILE A 62 -7.00 6.36 -4.48
N ASN A 63 -6.19 5.32 -4.68
CA ASN A 63 -5.26 5.16 -5.80
C ASN A 63 -4.17 6.24 -5.88
N GLY A 64 -4.01 7.06 -4.84
CA GLY A 64 -3.08 8.18 -4.85
C GLY A 64 -3.47 9.31 -5.81
N LEU A 65 -4.75 9.43 -6.18
CA LEU A 65 -5.21 10.49 -7.07
C LEU A 65 -4.89 11.88 -6.52
N GLY A 66 -4.56 12.80 -7.39
CA GLY A 66 -4.25 14.18 -7.05
C GLY A 66 -3.53 14.92 -8.18
N GLU A 67 -3.13 16.15 -7.91
CA GLU A 67 -2.37 16.96 -8.85
C GLU A 67 -1.01 16.35 -9.18
N ARG A 68 -0.52 16.56 -10.39
CA ARG A 68 0.78 16.11 -10.91
C ARG A 68 0.96 14.59 -10.76
N ALA A 69 1.84 14.13 -9.86
CA ALA A 69 2.06 12.70 -9.58
C ALA A 69 1.12 12.12 -8.50
N GLY A 70 0.18 12.94 -7.99
CA GLY A 70 -0.83 12.55 -7.02
C GLY A 70 -0.42 12.76 -5.57
N ASN A 71 -1.21 12.17 -4.68
CA ASN A 71 -1.07 12.22 -3.22
C ASN A 71 -0.62 10.86 -2.66
N ALA A 72 -0.47 10.79 -1.34
CA ALA A 72 -0.32 9.51 -0.66
C ALA A 72 -1.52 8.60 -0.95
N ALA A 73 -1.25 7.36 -1.35
CA ALA A 73 -2.30 6.38 -1.64
C ALA A 73 -2.83 5.77 -0.34
N MET A 74 -4.13 5.90 -0.09
CA MET A 74 -4.78 5.43 1.14
C MET A 74 -4.58 3.93 1.36
N GLU A 75 -4.74 3.11 0.34
CA GLU A 75 -4.58 1.67 0.40
C GLU A 75 -3.18 1.27 0.85
N GLU A 76 -2.16 1.98 0.38
CA GLU A 76 -0.76 1.73 0.74
C GLU A 76 -0.47 2.13 2.18
N VAL A 77 -0.93 3.31 2.62
CA VAL A 77 -0.81 3.79 4.00
C VAL A 77 -1.46 2.81 4.97
N VAL A 78 -2.72 2.44 4.72
CA VAL A 78 -3.51 1.58 5.60
C VAL A 78 -2.89 0.19 5.71
N MET A 79 -2.48 -0.40 4.58
CA MET A 79 -1.89 -1.73 4.59
C MET A 79 -0.47 -1.74 5.16
N ALA A 80 0.32 -0.68 4.99
CA ALA A 80 1.61 -0.54 5.66
C ALA A 80 1.46 -0.55 7.20
N ILE A 81 0.52 0.22 7.74
CA ILE A 81 0.22 0.26 9.19
C ILE A 81 -0.25 -1.12 9.67
N ARG A 82 -1.18 -1.76 8.95
CA ARG A 82 -1.73 -3.07 9.33
C ARG A 82 -0.67 -4.17 9.28
N THR A 83 0.12 -4.21 8.22
CA THR A 83 1.13 -5.26 7.99
C THR A 83 2.34 -5.12 8.91
N ARG A 84 2.77 -3.86 9.16
CA ARG A 84 3.92 -3.55 10.00
C ARG A 84 3.52 -3.07 11.40
N ASN A 85 2.50 -3.69 11.97
CA ASN A 85 2.07 -3.38 13.34
C ASN A 85 3.18 -3.62 14.39
N ASP A 86 4.17 -4.45 14.07
CA ASP A 86 5.41 -4.62 14.85
C ASP A 86 6.21 -3.32 15.02
N MET A 87 6.29 -2.49 13.98
CA MET A 87 7.03 -1.23 13.95
C MET A 87 6.13 0.01 14.02
N MET A 88 4.85 -0.17 13.73
CA MET A 88 3.83 0.88 13.67
C MET A 88 2.59 0.45 14.46
N PRO A 89 2.64 0.50 15.81
CA PRO A 89 1.54 0.02 16.67
C PRO A 89 0.34 0.98 16.65
N TYR A 90 -0.12 1.33 15.46
CA TYR A 90 -1.27 2.20 15.22
C TYR A 90 -2.41 1.39 14.62
N LYS A 91 -3.63 1.91 14.73
CA LYS A 91 -4.83 1.28 14.21
C LYS A 91 -5.62 2.27 13.36
N THR A 92 -6.28 1.76 12.35
CA THR A 92 -7.28 2.48 11.58
C THR A 92 -8.58 1.66 11.58
N ASN A 93 -9.74 2.33 11.37
CA ASN A 93 -11.03 1.68 11.27
C ASN A 93 -11.42 1.37 9.82
N ILE A 94 -10.48 1.49 8.88
CA ILE A 94 -10.71 1.19 7.47
C ILE A 94 -10.92 -0.31 7.29
N GLN A 95 -12.00 -0.68 6.62
CA GLN A 95 -12.30 -2.07 6.25
C GLN A 95 -11.44 -2.43 5.02
N THR A 96 -10.32 -3.07 5.25
CA THR A 96 -9.32 -3.32 4.21
C THR A 96 -9.82 -4.27 3.12
N GLU A 97 -10.74 -5.15 3.44
CA GLU A 97 -11.41 -6.07 2.50
C GLU A 97 -12.23 -5.33 1.41
N LYS A 98 -12.43 -4.03 1.57
CA LYS A 98 -13.10 -3.18 0.57
C LYS A 98 -12.13 -2.39 -0.32
N LEU A 99 -10.83 -2.41 -0.06
CA LEU A 99 -9.83 -1.59 -0.76
C LEU A 99 -9.84 -1.82 -2.27
N THR A 100 -9.76 -3.07 -2.71
CA THR A 100 -9.74 -3.40 -4.14
C THR A 100 -11.04 -2.99 -4.86
N LYS A 101 -12.19 -3.22 -4.21
CA LYS A 101 -13.48 -2.80 -4.76
C LYS A 101 -13.58 -1.29 -4.88
N THR A 102 -13.14 -0.57 -3.85
CA THR A 102 -13.16 0.90 -3.83
C THR A 102 -12.20 1.48 -4.89
N SER A 103 -11.01 0.92 -5.00
CA SER A 103 -10.03 1.30 -6.03
C SER A 103 -10.61 1.16 -7.44
N LYS A 104 -11.24 0.02 -7.74
CA LYS A 104 -11.90 -0.22 -9.04
C LYS A 104 -13.04 0.76 -9.30
N LEU A 105 -13.86 1.04 -8.30
CA LEU A 105 -14.96 2.01 -8.42
C LEU A 105 -14.43 3.40 -8.75
N VAL A 106 -13.43 3.88 -8.00
CA VAL A 106 -12.84 5.21 -8.23
C VAL A 106 -12.20 5.28 -9.62
N SER A 107 -11.45 4.26 -10.03
CA SER A 107 -10.89 4.18 -11.38
C SER A 107 -11.97 4.26 -12.47
N ALA A 108 -13.08 3.53 -12.31
CA ALA A 108 -14.18 3.54 -13.28
C ALA A 108 -14.88 4.90 -13.35
N VAL A 109 -15.14 5.54 -12.21
CA VAL A 109 -15.86 6.83 -12.15
C VAL A 109 -15.00 7.98 -12.66
N THR A 110 -13.69 7.98 -12.35
CA THR A 110 -12.78 9.06 -12.72
C THR A 110 -12.17 8.90 -14.11
N GLY A 111 -12.19 7.67 -14.67
CA GLY A 111 -11.52 7.34 -15.93
C GLY A 111 -9.99 7.20 -15.80
N PHE A 112 -9.42 7.31 -14.59
CA PHE A 112 -7.99 7.10 -14.36
C PHE A 112 -7.70 5.63 -14.10
N PRO A 113 -6.98 4.92 -14.99
CA PRO A 113 -6.68 3.51 -14.81
C PRO A 113 -5.64 3.31 -13.71
N VAL A 114 -5.80 2.24 -12.94
CA VAL A 114 -4.81 1.79 -11.97
C VAL A 114 -3.70 1.03 -12.71
N GLN A 115 -2.44 1.35 -12.41
CA GLN A 115 -1.30 0.61 -12.96
C GLN A 115 -1.37 -0.87 -12.54
N PHE A 116 -1.00 -1.78 -13.44
CA PHE A 116 -1.05 -3.22 -13.14
C PHE A 116 -0.19 -3.64 -11.96
N ASN A 117 0.96 -2.99 -11.79
CA ASN A 117 1.91 -3.23 -10.69
C ASN A 117 1.72 -2.29 -9.51
N LYS A 118 0.61 -1.54 -9.41
CA LYS A 118 0.35 -0.71 -8.25
C LYS A 118 0.29 -1.57 -6.99
N ALA A 119 0.95 -1.13 -5.95
CA ALA A 119 0.91 -1.81 -4.66
C ALA A 119 -0.55 -1.97 -4.17
N ILE A 120 -0.83 -3.07 -3.50
CA ILE A 120 -2.09 -3.42 -2.83
C ILE A 120 -3.24 -3.73 -3.81
N VAL A 121 -3.56 -2.84 -4.74
CA VAL A 121 -4.78 -2.90 -5.57
C VAL A 121 -4.53 -3.14 -7.05
N GLY A 122 -3.29 -3.14 -7.50
CA GLY A 122 -2.92 -3.44 -8.88
C GLY A 122 -3.26 -4.87 -9.26
N LYS A 123 -3.55 -5.10 -10.54
CA LYS A 123 -3.92 -6.43 -11.06
C LYS A 123 -2.85 -7.50 -10.78
N ASN A 124 -1.58 -7.09 -10.74
CA ASN A 124 -0.44 -7.97 -10.51
C ASN A 124 0.02 -8.02 -9.03
N ALA A 125 -0.67 -7.33 -8.11
CA ALA A 125 -0.24 -7.25 -6.71
C ALA A 125 -0.09 -8.61 -6.02
N PHE A 126 -0.85 -9.63 -6.48
CA PHE A 126 -0.83 -11.01 -5.99
C PHE A 126 -0.55 -12.01 -7.12
N ALA A 127 0.19 -11.62 -8.15
CA ALA A 127 0.52 -12.47 -9.29
C ALA A 127 1.98 -12.94 -9.20
N HIS A 128 2.21 -14.24 -9.26
CA HIS A 128 3.52 -14.86 -9.22
C HIS A 128 3.77 -15.66 -10.50
N GLU A 129 4.85 -15.36 -11.24
CA GLU A 129 5.23 -16.05 -12.49
C GLU A 129 6.46 -16.94 -12.29
N ALA A 130 7.46 -16.49 -11.52
CA ALA A 130 8.73 -17.21 -11.37
C ALA A 130 8.52 -18.55 -10.66
N GLY A 131 9.08 -19.64 -11.24
CA GLY A 131 8.89 -21.00 -10.74
C GLY A 131 9.31 -21.20 -9.29
N ILE A 132 10.39 -20.54 -8.84
CA ILE A 132 10.83 -20.60 -7.44
C ILE A 132 9.83 -19.90 -6.50
N HIS A 133 9.22 -18.79 -6.93
CA HIS A 133 8.18 -18.09 -6.15
C HIS A 133 6.92 -18.92 -6.10
N GLN A 134 6.49 -19.51 -7.23
CA GLN A 134 5.33 -20.39 -7.31
C GLN A 134 5.48 -21.63 -6.42
N ASP A 135 6.65 -22.27 -6.43
CA ASP A 135 6.95 -23.42 -5.55
C ASP A 135 6.93 -23.01 -4.06
N GLY A 136 7.49 -21.85 -3.72
CA GLY A 136 7.45 -21.31 -2.38
C GLY A 136 6.02 -21.02 -1.90
N MET A 137 5.18 -20.40 -2.76
CA MET A 137 3.77 -20.12 -2.47
C MET A 137 2.95 -21.41 -2.24
N LEU A 138 3.18 -22.44 -3.06
CA LEU A 138 2.50 -23.75 -2.91
C LEU A 138 2.87 -24.45 -1.61
N LYS A 139 4.08 -24.21 -1.07
CA LYS A 139 4.54 -24.77 0.21
C LYS A 139 4.09 -23.93 1.40
N ASN A 140 4.16 -22.62 1.31
CA ASN A 140 3.74 -21.68 2.35
C ASN A 140 3.52 -20.29 1.74
N ASN A 141 2.28 -19.81 1.72
CA ASN A 141 1.90 -18.51 1.16
C ASN A 141 2.70 -17.35 1.79
N LYS A 142 3.02 -17.43 3.07
CA LYS A 142 3.79 -16.40 3.78
C LYS A 142 5.23 -16.22 3.28
N THR A 143 5.74 -17.11 2.43
CA THR A 143 7.11 -17.05 1.90
C THR A 143 7.31 -15.82 1.00
N TYR A 144 6.27 -15.44 0.22
CA TYR A 144 6.35 -14.36 -0.77
C TYR A 144 5.20 -13.35 -0.69
N GLU A 145 4.29 -13.52 0.29
CA GLU A 145 3.18 -12.59 0.51
C GLU A 145 3.22 -12.06 1.94
N ILE A 146 3.38 -10.75 2.07
CA ILE A 146 3.34 -10.04 3.37
C ILE A 146 1.90 -9.83 3.88
N MET A 147 0.92 -10.02 3.01
CA MET A 147 -0.52 -9.93 3.28
C MET A 147 -1.27 -10.90 2.38
N THR A 148 -2.45 -11.35 2.79
CA THR A 148 -3.25 -12.24 1.96
C THR A 148 -4.14 -11.46 0.97
N PRO A 149 -4.47 -12.03 -0.20
CA PRO A 149 -5.39 -11.40 -1.17
C PRO A 149 -6.72 -11.01 -0.53
N GLU A 150 -7.31 -11.90 0.28
CA GLU A 150 -8.59 -11.69 0.94
C GLU A 150 -8.56 -10.48 1.87
N SER A 151 -7.41 -10.21 2.50
CA SER A 151 -7.25 -9.07 3.42
C SER A 151 -7.45 -7.72 2.75
N VAL A 152 -7.41 -7.66 1.42
CA VAL A 152 -7.64 -6.45 0.61
C VAL A 152 -8.81 -6.59 -0.37
N GLY A 153 -9.57 -7.69 -0.27
CA GLY A 153 -10.77 -7.93 -1.07
C GLY A 153 -10.51 -8.54 -2.46
N VAL A 154 -9.42 -9.29 -2.59
CA VAL A 154 -9.14 -10.16 -3.76
C VAL A 154 -9.45 -11.59 -3.35
N SER A 155 -10.16 -12.35 -4.20
CA SER A 155 -10.62 -13.70 -3.83
C SER A 155 -9.49 -14.74 -3.75
N GLU A 156 -8.45 -14.60 -4.59
CA GLU A 156 -7.35 -15.57 -4.68
C GLU A 156 -6.07 -14.93 -5.24
N SER A 157 -4.91 -15.49 -4.89
CA SER A 157 -3.63 -15.24 -5.58
C SER A 157 -3.65 -15.84 -6.98
N ASN A 158 -3.13 -15.11 -7.96
CA ASN A 158 -3.05 -15.60 -9.34
C ASN A 158 -1.66 -16.18 -9.63
N LEU A 159 -1.59 -17.50 -9.82
CA LEU A 159 -0.43 -18.15 -10.42
C LEU A 159 -0.47 -17.92 -11.95
N VAL A 160 0.29 -16.96 -12.42
CA VAL A 160 0.36 -16.65 -13.85
C VAL A 160 1.31 -17.61 -14.53
N MET A 161 0.80 -18.33 -15.53
CA MET A 161 1.64 -19.20 -16.38
C MET A 161 2.38 -18.37 -17.43
N GLY A 162 3.70 -18.43 -17.40
CA GLY A 162 4.58 -17.74 -18.35
C GLY A 162 5.88 -18.50 -18.60
N LYS A 163 6.78 -17.92 -19.38
CA LYS A 163 8.05 -18.56 -19.76
C LYS A 163 8.97 -18.91 -18.58
N HIS A 164 8.72 -18.32 -17.43
CA HIS A 164 9.49 -18.54 -16.19
C HIS A 164 8.79 -19.48 -15.20
N SER A 165 7.62 -19.99 -15.52
CA SER A 165 6.88 -20.93 -14.69
C SER A 165 7.56 -22.28 -14.62
N GLY A 166 7.65 -22.85 -13.42
CA GLY A 166 8.26 -24.15 -13.18
C GLY A 166 7.28 -25.32 -13.37
N ARG A 167 7.85 -26.56 -13.31
CA ARG A 167 7.08 -27.81 -13.45
C ARG A 167 5.92 -27.91 -12.45
N HIS A 168 6.08 -27.43 -11.23
CA HIS A 168 5.07 -27.52 -10.19
C HIS A 168 3.85 -26.67 -10.52
N ALA A 169 4.04 -25.42 -10.96
CA ALA A 169 2.94 -24.56 -11.38
C ALA A 169 2.18 -25.12 -12.60
N PHE A 170 2.92 -25.70 -13.55
CA PHE A 170 2.32 -26.37 -14.70
C PHE A 170 1.45 -27.56 -14.29
N LYS A 171 1.98 -28.44 -13.39
CA LYS A 171 1.21 -29.57 -12.86
C LYS A 171 -0.05 -29.12 -12.15
N GLN A 172 0.03 -28.10 -11.28
CA GLN A 172 -1.12 -27.56 -10.59
C GLN A 172 -2.18 -27.05 -11.57
N LYS A 173 -1.76 -26.33 -12.61
CA LYS A 173 -2.69 -25.81 -13.63
C LYS A 173 -3.38 -26.90 -14.41
N ILE A 174 -2.71 -28.00 -14.73
CA ILE A 174 -3.30 -29.17 -15.38
C ILE A 174 -4.38 -29.80 -14.48
N ILE A 175 -4.10 -29.95 -13.17
CA ILE A 175 -5.07 -30.48 -12.22
C ILE A 175 -6.29 -29.55 -12.10
N GLU A 176 -6.10 -28.23 -12.03
CA GLU A 176 -7.20 -27.25 -12.04
C GLU A 176 -8.08 -27.33 -13.30
N LEU A 177 -7.49 -27.72 -14.44
CA LEU A 177 -8.21 -27.91 -15.69
C LEU A 177 -8.87 -29.29 -15.81
N GLY A 178 -8.72 -30.16 -14.79
CA GLY A 178 -9.37 -31.47 -14.75
C GLY A 178 -8.60 -32.61 -15.41
N TYR A 179 -7.29 -32.47 -15.61
CA TYR A 179 -6.41 -33.50 -16.19
C TYR A 179 -5.52 -34.15 -15.15
#